data_86df335a2ac3c02778a7f41a63afa576
#
_entry.id   86df335a2ac3c02778a7f41a63afa576
#
_cell.length_a   1.000
_cell.length_b   1.000
_cell.length_c   1.000
_cell.angle_alpha   90.00
_cell.angle_beta   90.00
_cell.angle_gamma   90.00
#
_symmetry.space_group_name_H-M   'P 1'
#
loop_
_entity.id
_entity.type
_entity.pdbx_description
1 polymer ?
#
loop_
_entity_poly.entity_id
_entity_poly.type
_entity_poly.pdbx_seq_one_letter_code
_entity_poly.pdbx_strand_id
1 'polypeptide(L)'
;MSDPEDKPSRLHAGRIDGGSNDDNGLIGAPADFVRGALADRDPLPGTTGFAGFLAEAPIDDGTEPALVRDVLGRQPLFIDRGVEPGGTANDRLPRWSTDPTDLADPKPLPAGAVLTPGATMPWWSLPSPEPAAPSAAQAAVDRALRGVVGDLRASPTDDVAVAFSGGVDSGVVAAALPRAPCYVAGFEGCHDIAAAREAAAAMDRDLRIVEITHDDLRRAIPAVAAATGRRNAMDLNIAIPLFLVAEAAAADGFDRLAVGQGADELFGGYSKVVEPATDHRVEADTVRGARDETVATLPVQLERDVVALRAAGIEPLAPLLDDRLVAAALELPGELLATPAERKVALRCAAAEYVPAGVAAADKKAVQYGTYVSREIDRLARRNGFKRRMDDHVGRYIDSLCRESMMDDHSL
;
A
#
# COMPACT_ATOMS: atom_id res chain seq x y z
N MET A 1 19.12 -27.63 27.91
CA MET A 1 20.05 -26.60 27.38
C MET A 1 20.16 -26.90 25.89
N SER A 2 19.32 -26.26 25.12
CA SER A 2 19.32 -26.31 23.65
C SER A 2 19.43 -24.87 23.20
N ASP A 3 20.45 -24.59 22.38
CA ASP A 3 20.75 -23.27 21.86
C ASP A 3 19.57 -22.70 21.06
N PRO A 4 19.36 -21.38 21.07
CA PRO A 4 18.41 -20.72 20.17
C PRO A 4 19.09 -20.57 18.79
N GLU A 5 18.81 -21.52 17.89
CA GLU A 5 19.22 -21.43 16.50
C GLU A 5 18.44 -20.35 15.76
N ASP A 6 19.21 -19.44 15.22
CA ASP A 6 19.13 -18.70 13.97
C ASP A 6 17.72 -18.36 13.43
N LYS A 7 17.26 -17.14 13.74
CA LYS A 7 16.20 -16.51 12.97
C LYS A 7 16.70 -16.24 11.55
N PRO A 8 15.96 -16.64 10.50
CA PRO A 8 16.33 -16.26 9.15
C PRO A 8 16.36 -14.73 9.03
N SER A 9 17.49 -14.27 8.52
CA SER A 9 17.86 -12.89 8.30
C SER A 9 16.79 -12.11 7.55
N ARG A 10 16.54 -10.89 8.01
CA ARG A 10 15.84 -9.79 7.33
C ARG A 10 16.12 -9.83 5.84
N LEU A 11 15.07 -9.69 5.01
CA LEU A 11 15.20 -9.45 3.58
C LEU A 11 16.12 -8.24 3.39
N HIS A 12 17.32 -8.51 2.93
CA HIS A 12 18.39 -7.51 2.84
C HIS A 12 18.08 -6.53 1.73
N ALA A 13 18.16 -5.24 2.05
CA ALA A 13 18.45 -4.21 1.07
C ALA A 13 19.55 -4.73 0.12
N GLY A 14 19.26 -4.70 -1.19
CA GLY A 14 20.24 -5.11 -2.19
C GLY A 14 21.44 -4.17 -2.21
N ARG A 15 22.44 -4.46 -1.37
CA ARG A 15 23.76 -3.84 -1.48
C ARG A 15 24.51 -4.64 -2.54
N ILE A 16 24.70 -4.06 -3.69
CA ILE A 16 25.62 -4.62 -4.69
C ILE A 16 27.03 -4.39 -4.18
N ASP A 17 27.54 -5.37 -3.41
CA ASP A 17 29.00 -5.52 -3.25
C ASP A 17 29.52 -6.07 -4.58
N GLY A 18 30.40 -5.29 -5.22
CA GLY A 18 30.81 -5.45 -6.61
C GLY A 18 31.17 -6.89 -6.96
N GLY A 19 30.50 -7.46 -7.96
CA GLY A 19 30.97 -8.62 -8.66
C GLY A 19 30.02 -9.77 -8.96
N SER A 20 28.68 -9.61 -9.00
CA SER A 20 27.82 -10.59 -9.69
C SER A 20 26.84 -9.91 -10.63
N ASN A 21 26.75 -10.45 -11.86
CA ASN A 21 25.78 -10.04 -12.89
C ASN A 21 24.36 -10.57 -12.58
N ASP A 22 24.00 -10.76 -11.32
CA ASP A 22 22.75 -11.35 -10.93
C ASP A 22 21.72 -10.26 -10.65
N ASP A 23 20.47 -10.41 -11.14
CA ASP A 23 19.31 -9.54 -10.88
C ASP A 23 18.83 -9.63 -9.41
N ASN A 24 19.74 -9.78 -8.49
CA ASN A 24 19.52 -10.06 -7.05
C ASN A 24 18.87 -8.88 -6.28
N GLY A 25 18.41 -7.85 -6.96
CA GLY A 25 17.79 -6.70 -6.35
C GLY A 25 16.39 -6.38 -6.86
N LEU A 26 15.80 -7.21 -7.74
CA LEU A 26 14.44 -7.03 -8.22
C LEU A 26 13.46 -7.75 -7.29
N ILE A 27 12.40 -7.05 -6.88
CA ILE A 27 11.33 -7.59 -6.03
C ILE A 27 9.98 -7.55 -6.76
N GLY A 28 9.07 -8.46 -6.39
CA GLY A 28 7.67 -8.47 -6.81
C GLY A 28 7.39 -9.21 -8.13
N ALA A 29 8.39 -9.41 -9.01
CA ALA A 29 8.25 -10.21 -10.22
C ALA A 29 9.60 -10.80 -10.67
N PRO A 30 9.62 -11.92 -11.44
CA PRO A 30 10.84 -12.47 -12.02
C PRO A 30 11.47 -11.52 -13.05
N ALA A 31 12.80 -11.48 -13.10
CA ALA A 31 13.54 -10.56 -13.96
C ALA A 31 13.22 -10.71 -15.46
N ASP A 32 13.10 -11.93 -15.96
CA ASP A 32 12.75 -12.18 -17.37
C ASP A 32 11.37 -11.64 -17.72
N PHE A 33 10.44 -11.70 -16.77
CA PHE A 33 9.10 -11.16 -16.92
C PHE A 33 9.12 -9.63 -17.03
N VAL A 34 9.89 -8.97 -16.16
CA VAL A 34 10.04 -7.50 -16.19
C VAL A 34 10.81 -7.04 -17.44
N ARG A 35 11.81 -7.82 -17.91
CA ARG A 35 12.45 -7.55 -19.21
C ARG A 35 11.46 -7.60 -20.37
N GLY A 36 10.56 -8.59 -20.39
CA GLY A 36 9.47 -8.64 -21.37
C GLY A 36 8.57 -7.41 -21.33
N ALA A 37 8.13 -7.01 -20.14
CA ALA A 37 7.32 -5.82 -19.96
C ALA A 37 8.02 -4.51 -20.39
N LEU A 38 9.35 -4.42 -20.18
CA LEU A 38 10.16 -3.30 -20.69
C LEU A 38 10.21 -3.28 -22.22
N ALA A 39 10.53 -4.42 -22.84
CA ALA A 39 10.65 -4.54 -24.30
C ALA A 39 9.33 -4.25 -25.02
N ASP A 40 8.21 -4.75 -24.48
CA ASP A 40 6.87 -4.57 -25.04
C ASP A 40 6.23 -3.24 -24.62
N ARG A 41 6.86 -2.48 -23.73
CA ARG A 41 6.31 -1.28 -23.08
C ARG A 41 4.94 -1.53 -22.43
N ASP A 42 4.73 -2.75 -21.94
CA ASP A 42 3.48 -3.13 -21.28
C ASP A 42 3.44 -2.60 -19.82
N PRO A 43 2.53 -1.67 -19.49
CA PRO A 43 2.42 -1.12 -18.15
C PRO A 43 1.74 -2.05 -17.14
N LEU A 44 0.99 -3.04 -17.61
CA LEU A 44 0.20 -3.96 -16.79
C LEU A 44 0.45 -5.43 -17.20
N PRO A 45 1.68 -5.92 -17.02
CA PRO A 45 2.10 -7.21 -17.58
C PRO A 45 1.49 -8.43 -16.88
N GLY A 46 0.64 -8.26 -15.86
CA GLY A 46 0.00 -9.37 -15.13
C GLY A 46 0.67 -9.66 -13.78
N THR A 47 1.17 -8.63 -13.09
CA THR A 47 1.79 -8.73 -11.75
C THR A 47 0.97 -8.05 -10.67
N THR A 48 1.45 -8.14 -9.43
CA THR A 48 1.01 -7.32 -8.28
C THR A 48 1.99 -6.19 -7.97
N GLY A 49 2.89 -5.86 -8.92
CA GLY A 49 3.89 -4.80 -8.85
C GLY A 49 5.32 -5.31 -8.71
N PHE A 50 6.26 -4.49 -9.16
CA PHE A 50 7.69 -4.77 -9.07
C PHE A 50 8.52 -3.49 -8.93
N ALA A 51 9.70 -3.62 -8.33
CA ALA A 51 10.72 -2.58 -8.34
C ALA A 51 12.10 -3.18 -8.07
N GLY A 52 13.14 -2.51 -8.51
CA GLY A 52 14.53 -2.88 -8.21
C GLY A 52 15.46 -2.80 -9.40
N PHE A 53 16.55 -3.56 -9.34
CA PHE A 53 17.66 -3.53 -10.28
C PHE A 53 17.54 -4.64 -11.33
N LEU A 54 17.82 -4.29 -12.57
CA LEU A 54 18.04 -5.20 -13.69
C LEU A 54 19.44 -4.94 -14.27
N ALA A 55 20.28 -5.97 -14.33
CA ALA A 55 21.61 -5.88 -14.91
C ALA A 55 21.59 -5.62 -16.43
N GLU A 56 20.61 -6.21 -17.11
CA GLU A 56 20.41 -6.15 -18.55
C GLU A 56 18.96 -5.77 -18.85
N ALA A 57 18.62 -4.49 -18.67
CA ALA A 57 17.30 -3.96 -19.02
C ALA A 57 17.27 -3.61 -20.52
N PRO A 58 16.28 -4.09 -21.30
CA PRO A 58 16.10 -3.70 -22.69
C PRO A 58 15.58 -2.25 -22.73
N ILE A 59 16.47 -1.32 -23.05
CA ILE A 59 16.19 0.12 -23.12
C ILE A 59 16.49 0.57 -24.56
N ASP A 60 15.46 1.09 -25.22
CA ASP A 60 15.50 1.49 -26.64
C ASP A 60 16.08 0.36 -27.55
N ASP A 61 17.18 0.62 -28.26
CA ASP A 61 17.81 -0.37 -29.18
C ASP A 61 18.93 -1.20 -28.52
N GLY A 62 19.09 -1.13 -27.19
CA GLY A 62 20.18 -1.75 -26.46
C GLY A 62 19.77 -2.43 -25.15
N THR A 63 20.79 -2.87 -24.41
CA THR A 63 20.65 -3.34 -23.03
C THR A 63 21.60 -2.59 -22.13
N GLU A 64 21.13 -2.13 -20.99
CA GLU A 64 21.96 -1.47 -19.98
C GLU A 64 21.41 -1.73 -18.56
N PRO A 65 22.26 -1.58 -17.53
CA PRO A 65 21.79 -1.71 -16.15
C PRO A 65 20.80 -0.59 -15.82
N ALA A 66 19.70 -0.95 -15.16
CA ALA A 66 18.65 0.00 -14.80
C ALA A 66 17.98 -0.30 -13.47
N LEU A 67 17.50 0.74 -12.81
CA LEU A 67 16.47 0.63 -11.77
C LEU A 67 15.10 0.84 -12.39
N VAL A 68 14.16 0.00 -12.02
CA VAL A 68 12.79 0.02 -12.57
C VAL A 68 11.77 0.08 -11.43
N ARG A 69 10.65 0.75 -11.66
CA ARG A 69 9.51 0.75 -10.74
C ARG A 69 8.22 0.67 -11.53
N ASP A 70 7.32 -0.24 -11.17
CA ASP A 70 6.04 -0.47 -11.86
C ASP A 70 5.17 0.79 -11.95
N VAL A 71 4.19 0.78 -12.86
CA VAL A 71 3.38 1.96 -13.22
C VAL A 71 2.54 2.52 -12.08
N LEU A 72 2.15 1.71 -11.09
CA LEU A 72 1.42 2.12 -9.89
C LEU A 72 2.33 2.36 -8.69
N GLY A 73 3.63 2.06 -8.81
CA GLY A 73 4.58 2.20 -7.71
C GLY A 73 4.26 1.33 -6.50
N ARG A 74 3.70 0.14 -6.73
CA ARG A 74 3.26 -0.82 -5.70
C ARG A 74 4.40 -1.28 -4.81
N GLN A 75 5.61 -1.34 -5.38
CA GLN A 75 6.82 -1.56 -4.62
C GLN A 75 7.57 -0.23 -4.46
N PRO A 76 7.87 0.22 -3.23
CA PRO A 76 8.72 1.38 -2.99
C PRO A 76 10.13 1.15 -3.51
N LEU A 77 10.72 2.18 -4.10
CA LEU A 77 12.12 2.21 -4.50
C LEU A 77 12.66 3.62 -4.30
N PHE A 78 13.73 3.73 -3.54
CA PHE A 78 14.38 4.99 -3.21
C PHE A 78 15.78 5.03 -3.79
N ILE A 79 16.23 6.23 -4.16
CA ILE A 79 17.58 6.52 -4.62
C ILE A 79 18.21 7.58 -3.72
N ASP A 80 19.52 7.49 -3.50
CA ASP A 80 20.29 8.48 -2.75
C ASP A 80 20.82 9.54 -3.70
N ARG A 81 20.46 10.81 -3.50
CA ARG A 81 20.94 11.93 -4.33
C ARG A 81 22.34 12.43 -3.99
N GLY A 82 22.88 12.02 -2.85
CA GLY A 82 24.10 12.59 -2.28
C GLY A 82 25.42 11.98 -2.75
N VAL A 83 25.39 10.93 -3.57
CA VAL A 83 26.63 10.22 -3.96
C VAL A 83 26.88 10.38 -5.44
N GLU A 84 28.02 11.05 -5.79
CA GLU A 84 28.55 11.07 -7.15
C GLU A 84 28.83 9.64 -7.64
N PRO A 85 28.41 9.25 -8.86
CA PRO A 85 28.68 7.94 -9.40
C PRO A 85 30.19 7.75 -9.58
N GLY A 86 30.77 6.72 -8.95
CA GLY A 86 32.21 6.45 -9.04
C GLY A 86 32.50 5.02 -9.47
N GLY A 87 33.28 4.77 -10.52
CA GLY A 87 33.90 3.51 -10.83
C GLY A 87 33.43 2.78 -12.09
N THR A 88 32.91 1.56 -11.98
CA THR A 88 32.51 0.68 -13.10
C THR A 88 31.09 0.99 -13.62
N ALA A 89 30.61 0.31 -14.67
CA ALA A 89 29.27 0.54 -15.22
C ALA A 89 28.14 0.34 -14.20
N ASN A 90 28.32 -0.58 -13.23
CA ASN A 90 27.38 -0.78 -12.12
C ASN A 90 27.46 0.34 -11.07
N ASP A 91 28.62 1.02 -10.96
CA ASP A 91 28.84 2.15 -10.08
C ASP A 91 28.28 3.47 -10.63
N ARG A 92 27.66 3.46 -11.82
CA ARG A 92 27.02 4.63 -12.44
C ARG A 92 25.58 4.86 -12.01
N LEU A 93 24.92 3.86 -11.43
CA LEU A 93 23.63 4.07 -10.80
C LEU A 93 23.81 4.63 -9.38
N PRO A 94 22.92 5.50 -8.91
CA PRO A 94 22.96 5.97 -7.53
C PRO A 94 22.76 4.80 -6.57
N ARG A 95 23.17 4.97 -5.33
CA ARG A 95 22.77 4.05 -4.25
C ARG A 95 21.25 4.00 -4.15
N TRP A 96 20.70 2.83 -3.95
CA TRP A 96 19.26 2.62 -3.91
C TRP A 96 18.86 1.59 -2.84
N SER A 97 17.61 1.67 -2.39
CA SER A 97 17.01 0.69 -1.47
C SER A 97 15.49 0.72 -1.60
N THR A 98 14.85 -0.37 -1.18
CA THR A 98 13.39 -0.43 -0.97
C THR A 98 13.00 0.07 0.43
N ASP A 99 13.99 0.29 1.31
CA ASP A 99 13.84 0.90 2.63
C ASP A 99 14.54 2.28 2.63
N PRO A 100 13.80 3.39 2.84
CA PRO A 100 14.41 4.72 2.84
C PRO A 100 15.42 4.93 3.97
N THR A 101 15.36 4.15 5.04
CA THR A 101 16.27 4.28 6.19
C THR A 101 17.70 3.81 5.89
N ASP A 102 17.90 3.05 4.81
CA ASP A 102 19.22 2.63 4.34
C ASP A 102 20.02 3.72 3.62
N LEU A 103 19.37 4.85 3.31
CA LEU A 103 19.92 5.92 2.49
C LEU A 103 20.09 7.22 3.28
N ALA A 104 21.07 8.03 2.88
CA ALA A 104 21.35 9.30 3.56
C ALA A 104 20.36 10.41 3.17
N ASP A 105 19.98 10.51 1.90
CA ASP A 105 18.96 11.45 1.38
C ASP A 105 18.00 10.69 0.44
N PRO A 106 17.10 9.84 0.99
CA PRO A 106 16.22 9.00 0.18
C PRO A 106 15.23 9.85 -0.64
N LYS A 107 15.16 9.57 -1.93
CA LYS A 107 14.14 10.12 -2.84
C LYS A 107 13.48 8.97 -3.58
N PRO A 108 12.15 8.92 -3.65
CA PRO A 108 11.47 7.86 -4.39
C PRO A 108 11.79 7.96 -5.88
N LEU A 109 12.09 6.83 -6.51
CA LEU A 109 12.03 6.71 -7.95
C LEU A 109 10.55 6.85 -8.38
N PRO A 110 10.18 7.73 -9.31
CA PRO A 110 8.80 7.86 -9.74
C PRO A 110 8.19 6.55 -10.22
N ALA A 111 6.90 6.32 -9.95
CA ALA A 111 6.17 5.18 -10.50
C ALA A 111 6.18 5.22 -12.03
N GLY A 112 6.32 4.07 -12.67
CA GLY A 112 6.44 3.95 -14.12
C GLY A 112 7.75 4.45 -14.69
N ALA A 113 8.74 4.78 -13.86
CA ALA A 113 10.04 5.25 -14.32
C ALA A 113 11.08 4.14 -14.41
N VAL A 114 12.02 4.36 -15.31
CA VAL A 114 13.29 3.66 -15.45
C VAL A 114 14.42 4.66 -15.19
N LEU A 115 15.38 4.28 -14.37
CA LEU A 115 16.61 5.04 -14.17
C LEU A 115 17.78 4.24 -14.72
N THR A 116 18.45 4.77 -15.74
CA THR A 116 19.70 4.26 -16.29
C THR A 116 20.87 5.12 -15.80
N PRO A 117 22.13 4.73 -16.07
CA PRO A 117 23.30 5.57 -15.75
C PRO A 117 23.25 6.97 -16.35
N GLY A 118 22.48 7.16 -17.42
CA GLY A 118 22.39 8.46 -18.14
C GLY A 118 21.23 9.33 -17.71
N ALA A 119 20.10 8.77 -17.34
CA ALA A 119 18.87 9.54 -17.07
C ALA A 119 17.80 8.75 -16.31
N THR A 120 16.92 9.50 -15.64
CA THR A 120 15.61 8.98 -15.21
C THR A 120 14.60 9.35 -16.30
N MET A 121 13.84 8.37 -16.77
CA MET A 121 12.85 8.59 -17.81
C MET A 121 11.51 7.93 -17.44
N PRO A 122 10.37 8.54 -17.78
CA PRO A 122 9.07 7.87 -17.72
C PRO A 122 9.07 6.78 -18.79
N TRP A 123 8.78 5.55 -18.39
CA TRP A 123 8.76 4.38 -19.27
C TRP A 123 7.36 3.88 -19.53
N TRP A 124 6.57 3.81 -18.44
CA TRP A 124 5.19 3.41 -18.48
C TRP A 124 4.28 4.53 -17.98
N SER A 125 3.11 4.60 -18.58
CA SER A 125 1.97 5.36 -18.07
C SER A 125 0.75 4.45 -17.98
N LEU A 126 -0.14 4.69 -17.03
CA LEU A 126 -1.40 3.96 -16.97
C LEU A 126 -2.21 4.20 -18.25
N PRO A 127 -2.79 3.13 -18.84
CA PRO A 127 -3.70 3.28 -19.96
C PRO A 127 -4.92 4.12 -19.56
N SER A 128 -5.42 4.91 -20.51
CA SER A 128 -6.68 5.63 -20.39
C SER A 128 -7.65 5.14 -21.46
N PRO A 129 -8.19 3.91 -21.34
CA PRO A 129 -9.09 3.34 -22.33
C PRO A 129 -10.43 4.07 -22.36
N GLU A 130 -11.12 4.03 -23.48
CA GLU A 130 -12.54 4.40 -23.54
C GLU A 130 -13.36 3.47 -22.62
N PRO A 131 -14.43 3.98 -21.99
CA PRO A 131 -15.27 3.15 -21.13
C PRO A 131 -15.93 2.04 -21.97
N ALA A 132 -15.86 0.81 -21.47
CA ALA A 132 -16.57 -0.31 -22.06
C ALA A 132 -18.09 -0.21 -21.76
N ALA A 133 -18.91 -0.91 -22.55
CA ALA A 133 -20.33 -1.02 -22.22
C ALA A 133 -20.53 -1.61 -20.81
N PRO A 134 -21.50 -1.13 -20.00
CA PRO A 134 -21.61 -1.49 -18.59
C PRO A 134 -21.61 -2.99 -18.30
N SER A 135 -22.33 -3.78 -19.10
CA SER A 135 -22.35 -5.25 -18.93
C SER A 135 -21.02 -5.91 -19.24
N ALA A 136 -20.27 -5.41 -20.24
CA ALA A 136 -18.95 -5.93 -20.60
C ALA A 136 -17.89 -5.54 -19.54
N ALA A 137 -17.95 -4.29 -19.06
CA ALA A 137 -17.08 -3.79 -18.00
C ALA A 137 -17.28 -4.57 -16.70
N GLN A 138 -18.53 -4.80 -16.28
CA GLN A 138 -18.83 -5.61 -15.10
C GLN A 138 -18.31 -7.04 -15.26
N ALA A 139 -18.56 -7.68 -16.41
CA ALA A 139 -18.07 -9.03 -16.68
C ALA A 139 -16.54 -9.12 -16.71
N ALA A 140 -15.82 -8.05 -17.08
CA ALA A 140 -14.37 -7.97 -16.99
C ALA A 140 -13.89 -7.95 -15.53
N VAL A 141 -14.52 -7.13 -14.68
CA VAL A 141 -14.23 -7.09 -13.23
C VAL A 141 -14.52 -8.45 -12.58
N ASP A 142 -15.65 -9.07 -12.88
CA ASP A 142 -16.02 -10.39 -12.34
C ASP A 142 -14.98 -11.47 -12.71
N ARG A 143 -14.50 -11.47 -13.96
CA ARG A 143 -13.45 -12.42 -14.40
C ARG A 143 -12.11 -12.14 -13.73
N ALA A 144 -11.70 -10.88 -13.65
CA ALA A 144 -10.44 -10.49 -13.04
C ALA A 144 -10.43 -10.85 -11.54
N LEU A 145 -11.50 -10.49 -10.82
CA LEU A 145 -11.63 -10.80 -9.40
C LEU A 145 -11.63 -12.32 -9.14
N ARG A 146 -12.36 -13.08 -9.99
CA ARG A 146 -12.36 -14.56 -9.91
C ARG A 146 -10.97 -15.14 -10.13
N GLY A 147 -10.20 -14.60 -11.06
CA GLY A 147 -8.80 -14.97 -11.29
C GLY A 147 -7.94 -14.72 -10.04
N VAL A 148 -7.98 -13.49 -9.50
CA VAL A 148 -7.22 -13.10 -8.31
C VAL A 148 -7.58 -13.98 -7.10
N VAL A 149 -8.87 -14.18 -6.83
CA VAL A 149 -9.33 -15.05 -5.74
C VAL A 149 -8.89 -16.51 -5.96
N GLY A 150 -8.93 -17.00 -7.21
CA GLY A 150 -8.47 -18.34 -7.57
C GLY A 150 -6.99 -18.53 -7.28
N ASP A 151 -6.14 -17.57 -7.67
CA ASP A 151 -4.69 -17.62 -7.47
C ASP A 151 -4.34 -17.58 -5.96
N LEU A 152 -5.00 -16.72 -5.18
CA LEU A 152 -4.80 -16.66 -3.73
C LEU A 152 -5.17 -17.98 -3.04
N ARG A 153 -6.27 -18.62 -3.45
CA ARG A 153 -6.68 -19.92 -2.90
C ARG A 153 -5.76 -21.06 -3.28
N ALA A 154 -5.10 -20.96 -4.43
CA ALA A 154 -4.14 -21.95 -4.90
C ALA A 154 -2.74 -21.81 -4.30
N SER A 155 -2.42 -20.63 -3.75
CA SER A 155 -1.10 -20.32 -3.16
C SER A 155 -0.99 -20.80 -1.71
N PRO A 156 0.23 -21.10 -1.20
CA PRO A 156 0.47 -21.29 0.22
C PRO A 156 0.14 -20.02 1.01
N THR A 157 -0.66 -20.16 2.06
CA THR A 157 -1.17 -19.02 2.84
C THR A 157 -1.02 -19.18 4.35
N ASP A 158 -0.22 -20.15 4.80
CA ASP A 158 -0.08 -20.46 6.23
C ASP A 158 0.68 -19.36 6.99
N ASP A 159 1.43 -18.52 6.26
CA ASP A 159 2.18 -17.35 6.74
C ASP A 159 1.45 -16.02 6.54
N VAL A 160 0.17 -16.04 6.11
CA VAL A 160 -0.61 -14.83 5.77
C VAL A 160 -1.66 -14.52 6.83
N ALA A 161 -1.69 -13.26 7.28
CA ALA A 161 -2.80 -12.67 8.03
C ALA A 161 -3.57 -11.67 7.13
N VAL A 162 -4.75 -11.25 7.54
CA VAL A 162 -5.58 -10.27 6.80
C VAL A 162 -5.86 -9.04 7.66
N ALA A 163 -5.56 -7.84 7.15
CA ALA A 163 -6.04 -6.59 7.73
C ALA A 163 -7.54 -6.42 7.39
N PHE A 164 -8.40 -6.51 8.40
CA PHE A 164 -9.83 -6.69 8.22
C PHE A 164 -10.65 -5.60 8.91
N SER A 165 -11.23 -4.71 8.14
CA SER A 165 -12.05 -3.60 8.64
C SER A 165 -13.56 -3.85 8.57
N GLY A 166 -13.98 -5.03 8.05
CA GLY A 166 -15.39 -5.36 7.87
C GLY A 166 -16.06 -4.73 6.64
N GLY A 167 -15.34 -3.96 5.83
CA GLY A 167 -15.82 -3.42 4.55
C GLY A 167 -15.64 -4.42 3.40
N VAL A 168 -16.23 -4.11 2.24
CA VAL A 168 -16.20 -4.96 1.05
C VAL A 168 -14.79 -5.32 0.60
N ASP A 169 -13.83 -4.38 0.63
CA ASP A 169 -12.46 -4.58 0.16
C ASP A 169 -11.75 -5.67 0.97
N SER A 170 -11.66 -5.47 2.28
CA SER A 170 -11.07 -6.45 3.19
C SER A 170 -11.90 -7.74 3.29
N GLY A 171 -13.21 -7.64 3.07
CA GLY A 171 -14.12 -8.79 3.02
C GLY A 171 -13.78 -9.74 1.89
N VAL A 172 -13.58 -9.22 0.67
CA VAL A 172 -13.17 -10.02 -0.50
C VAL A 172 -11.80 -10.65 -0.27
N VAL A 173 -10.84 -9.90 0.27
CA VAL A 173 -9.51 -10.42 0.59
C VAL A 173 -9.61 -11.55 1.63
N ALA A 174 -10.39 -11.37 2.69
CA ALA A 174 -10.62 -12.41 3.70
C ALA A 174 -11.32 -13.65 3.10
N ALA A 175 -12.28 -13.48 2.19
CA ALA A 175 -12.96 -14.59 1.51
C ALA A 175 -12.03 -15.37 0.57
N ALA A 176 -11.03 -14.68 -0.02
CA ALA A 176 -9.99 -15.32 -0.84
C ALA A 176 -9.00 -16.14 0.01
N LEU A 177 -8.80 -15.77 1.28
CA LEU A 177 -7.86 -16.38 2.22
C LEU A 177 -8.61 -17.03 3.42
N PRO A 178 -9.39 -18.10 3.22
CA PRO A 178 -10.34 -18.60 4.21
C PRO A 178 -9.71 -19.12 5.52
N ARG A 179 -8.43 -19.47 5.52
CA ARG A 179 -7.70 -19.95 6.70
C ARG A 179 -6.92 -18.87 7.43
N ALA A 180 -6.66 -17.73 6.79
CA ALA A 180 -5.89 -16.65 7.37
C ALA A 180 -6.69 -15.94 8.48
N PRO A 181 -6.13 -15.69 9.67
CA PRO A 181 -6.81 -14.90 10.69
C PRO A 181 -6.94 -13.43 10.25
N CYS A 182 -8.02 -12.82 10.70
CA CYS A 182 -8.32 -11.41 10.44
C CYS A 182 -7.88 -10.55 11.62
N TYR A 183 -7.27 -9.40 11.34
CA TYR A 183 -6.84 -8.42 12.35
C TYR A 183 -7.50 -7.08 12.12
N VAL A 184 -7.93 -6.44 13.19
CA VAL A 184 -8.41 -5.06 13.19
C VAL A 184 -7.80 -4.29 14.36
N ALA A 185 -7.36 -3.05 14.13
CA ALA A 185 -6.88 -2.18 15.19
C ALA A 185 -7.82 -1.00 15.41
N GLY A 186 -7.93 -0.54 16.66
CA GLY A 186 -8.69 0.65 17.01
C GLY A 186 -8.83 0.86 18.50
N PHE A 187 -9.28 2.04 18.88
CA PHE A 187 -9.63 2.32 20.27
C PHE A 187 -10.94 1.63 20.66
N GLU A 188 -11.10 1.34 21.94
CA GLU A 188 -12.33 0.78 22.50
C GLU A 188 -13.56 1.57 22.03
N GLY A 189 -14.59 0.85 21.57
CA GLY A 189 -15.84 1.43 21.06
C GLY A 189 -15.73 2.15 19.73
N CYS A 190 -14.64 2.00 18.99
CA CYS A 190 -14.51 2.58 17.65
C CYS A 190 -15.36 1.84 16.61
N HIS A 191 -15.64 2.54 15.50
CA HIS A 191 -16.50 2.01 14.44
C HIS A 191 -15.88 0.80 13.74
N ASP A 192 -14.56 0.82 13.49
CA ASP A 192 -13.90 -0.22 12.71
C ASP A 192 -13.89 -1.57 13.45
N ILE A 193 -13.68 -1.57 14.78
CA ILE A 193 -13.79 -2.80 15.58
C ILE A 193 -15.24 -3.33 15.57
N ALA A 194 -16.24 -2.46 15.69
CA ALA A 194 -17.65 -2.88 15.67
C ALA A 194 -18.02 -3.49 14.31
N ALA A 195 -17.67 -2.84 13.20
CA ALA A 195 -17.91 -3.32 11.85
C ALA A 195 -17.17 -4.64 11.56
N ALA A 196 -15.89 -4.73 11.97
CA ALA A 196 -15.10 -5.94 11.81
C ALA A 196 -15.69 -7.14 12.58
N ARG A 197 -16.19 -6.94 13.80
CA ARG A 197 -16.86 -7.99 14.59
C ARG A 197 -18.13 -8.51 13.90
N GLU A 198 -18.96 -7.60 13.40
CA GLU A 198 -20.20 -7.97 12.70
C GLU A 198 -19.89 -8.74 11.41
N ALA A 199 -18.97 -8.21 10.59
CA ALA A 199 -18.58 -8.85 9.33
C ALA A 199 -17.88 -10.20 9.56
N ALA A 200 -16.97 -10.30 10.54
CA ALA A 200 -16.29 -11.54 10.87
C ALA A 200 -17.26 -12.62 11.32
N ALA A 201 -18.25 -12.26 12.16
CA ALA A 201 -19.31 -13.18 12.56
C ALA A 201 -20.16 -13.64 11.37
N ALA A 202 -20.50 -12.73 10.45
CA ALA A 202 -21.28 -13.08 9.26
C ALA A 202 -20.50 -13.96 8.25
N MET A 203 -19.17 -13.89 8.27
CA MET A 203 -18.27 -14.63 7.38
C MET A 203 -17.61 -15.85 8.04
N ASP A 204 -17.93 -16.16 9.30
CA ASP A 204 -17.29 -17.20 10.11
C ASP A 204 -15.75 -17.10 10.11
N ARG A 205 -15.23 -15.88 10.46
CA ARG A 205 -13.79 -15.58 10.45
C ARG A 205 -13.21 -15.46 11.84
N ASP A 206 -11.99 -16.00 12.03
CA ASP A 206 -11.18 -15.74 13.23
C ASP A 206 -10.74 -14.27 13.21
N LEU A 207 -11.27 -13.47 14.18
CA LEU A 207 -10.97 -12.06 14.29
C LEU A 207 -10.17 -11.77 15.56
N ARG A 208 -8.96 -11.24 15.37
CA ARG A 208 -8.07 -10.75 16.42
C ARG A 208 -8.12 -9.23 16.48
N ILE A 209 -8.38 -8.70 17.67
CA ILE A 209 -8.54 -7.26 17.88
C ILE A 209 -7.29 -6.71 18.56
N VAL A 210 -6.69 -5.73 17.91
CA VAL A 210 -5.58 -4.94 18.43
C VAL A 210 -6.16 -3.66 19.05
N GLU A 211 -6.37 -3.69 20.37
CA GLU A 211 -6.87 -2.52 21.08
C GLU A 211 -5.77 -1.48 21.23
N ILE A 212 -5.97 -0.30 20.60
CA ILE A 212 -4.98 0.79 20.62
C ILE A 212 -5.10 1.57 21.91
N THR A 213 -3.98 1.80 22.57
CA THR A 213 -3.86 2.67 23.75
C THR A 213 -3.15 3.99 23.43
N HIS A 214 -3.19 4.93 24.37
CA HIS A 214 -2.41 6.18 24.23
C HIS A 214 -0.90 5.93 24.24
N ASP A 215 -0.43 4.88 24.92
CA ASP A 215 0.99 4.54 24.96
C ASP A 215 1.44 3.93 23.63
N ASP A 216 0.58 3.12 22.98
CA ASP A 216 0.84 2.66 21.62
C ASP A 216 0.98 3.83 20.64
N LEU A 217 0.13 4.86 20.74
CA LEU A 217 0.27 6.04 19.89
C LEU A 217 1.59 6.78 20.13
N ARG A 218 2.00 6.95 21.40
CA ARG A 218 3.27 7.63 21.72
C ARG A 218 4.48 6.87 21.17
N ARG A 219 4.42 5.55 21.19
CA ARG A 219 5.48 4.67 20.65
C ARG A 219 5.43 4.61 19.12
N ALA A 220 4.24 4.42 18.52
CA ALA A 220 4.09 4.22 17.09
C ALA A 220 4.34 5.50 16.27
N ILE A 221 3.99 6.68 16.78
CA ILE A 221 4.20 7.95 16.05
C ILE A 221 5.67 8.14 15.65
N PRO A 222 6.66 8.15 16.56
CA PRO A 222 8.05 8.30 16.17
C PRO A 222 8.57 7.11 15.34
N ALA A 223 8.15 5.88 15.61
CA ALA A 223 8.55 4.69 14.86
C ALA A 223 8.11 4.77 13.39
N VAL A 224 6.85 5.05 13.12
CA VAL A 224 6.32 5.20 11.77
C VAL A 224 6.90 6.43 11.07
N ALA A 225 7.09 7.55 11.80
CA ALA A 225 7.71 8.74 11.24
C ALA A 225 9.17 8.52 10.83
N ALA A 226 9.94 7.78 11.64
CA ALA A 226 11.32 7.42 11.32
C ALA A 226 11.40 6.50 10.10
N ALA A 227 10.56 5.46 10.05
CA ALA A 227 10.54 4.51 8.94
C ALA A 227 10.13 5.16 7.61
N THR A 228 9.07 5.98 7.62
CA THR A 228 8.49 6.53 6.38
C THR A 228 9.06 7.88 5.97
N GLY A 229 9.81 8.56 6.85
CA GLY A 229 10.23 9.94 6.67
C GLY A 229 9.07 10.96 6.74
N ARG A 230 7.84 10.53 7.09
CA ARG A 230 6.62 11.35 7.05
C ARG A 230 6.18 11.75 8.45
N ARG A 231 5.95 13.05 8.66
CA ARG A 231 5.57 13.61 9.97
C ARG A 231 4.24 14.33 9.96
N ASN A 232 3.56 14.40 8.81
CA ASN A 232 2.26 15.06 8.77
C ASN A 232 1.17 14.17 9.42
N ALA A 233 0.22 14.81 10.09
CA ALA A 233 -0.81 14.12 10.86
C ALA A 233 -1.69 13.19 10.01
N MET A 234 -1.94 13.53 8.73
CA MET A 234 -2.80 12.71 7.86
C MET A 234 -2.15 11.36 7.57
N ASP A 235 -0.88 11.35 7.14
CA ASP A 235 -0.16 10.11 6.83
C ASP A 235 -0.01 9.22 8.07
N LEU A 236 0.33 9.80 9.22
CA LEU A 236 0.47 9.06 10.47
C LEU A 236 -0.87 8.48 10.96
N ASN A 237 -1.96 9.24 10.85
CA ASN A 237 -3.29 8.76 11.23
C ASN A 237 -3.75 7.53 10.40
N ILE A 238 -3.25 7.39 9.17
CA ILE A 238 -3.55 6.25 8.29
C ILE A 238 -2.58 5.10 8.54
N ALA A 239 -1.28 5.39 8.64
CA ALA A 239 -0.24 4.37 8.75
C ALA A 239 -0.21 3.67 10.11
N ILE A 240 -0.47 4.39 11.22
CA ILE A 240 -0.37 3.84 12.57
C ILE A 240 -1.31 2.64 12.81
N PRO A 241 -2.61 2.66 12.45
CA PRO A 241 -3.46 1.48 12.60
C PRO A 241 -2.94 0.26 11.82
N LEU A 242 -2.45 0.48 10.59
CA LEU A 242 -1.86 -0.58 9.78
C LEU A 242 -0.57 -1.14 10.40
N PHE A 243 0.31 -0.26 10.87
CA PHE A 243 1.54 -0.61 11.56
C PHE A 243 1.28 -1.47 12.80
N LEU A 244 0.31 -1.08 13.64
CA LEU A 244 -0.04 -1.82 14.85
C LEU A 244 -0.69 -3.18 14.56
N VAL A 245 -1.50 -3.28 13.49
CA VAL A 245 -2.01 -4.57 13.00
C VAL A 245 -0.86 -5.45 12.52
N ALA A 246 0.09 -4.88 11.79
CA ALA A 246 1.25 -5.59 11.28
C ALA A 246 2.15 -6.12 12.41
N GLU A 247 2.45 -5.27 13.42
CA GLU A 247 3.21 -5.70 14.61
C GLU A 247 2.53 -6.88 15.32
N ALA A 248 1.20 -6.82 15.49
CA ALA A 248 0.46 -7.90 16.13
C ALA A 248 0.49 -9.20 15.31
N ALA A 249 0.33 -9.10 13.99
CA ALA A 249 0.39 -10.25 13.10
C ALA A 249 1.82 -10.86 13.08
N ALA A 250 2.86 -10.02 13.00
CA ALA A 250 4.26 -10.47 13.06
C ALA A 250 4.59 -11.13 14.41
N ALA A 251 4.09 -10.61 15.53
CA ALA A 251 4.26 -11.20 16.84
C ALA A 251 3.58 -12.58 16.97
N ASP A 252 2.50 -12.80 16.22
CA ASP A 252 1.80 -14.09 16.13
C ASP A 252 2.46 -15.07 15.13
N GLY A 253 3.55 -14.66 14.46
CA GLY A 253 4.37 -15.49 13.56
C GLY A 253 3.96 -15.46 12.09
N PHE A 254 3.19 -14.46 11.66
CA PHE A 254 2.88 -14.26 10.24
C PHE A 254 3.95 -13.38 9.57
N ASP A 255 4.32 -13.74 8.36
CA ASP A 255 5.32 -13.00 7.55
C ASP A 255 4.67 -12.04 6.56
N ARG A 256 3.39 -12.27 6.21
CA ARG A 256 2.64 -11.48 5.22
C ARG A 256 1.31 -10.97 5.76
N LEU A 257 0.94 -9.74 5.38
CA LEU A 257 -0.35 -9.15 5.70
C LEU A 257 -1.11 -8.78 4.42
N ALA A 258 -2.21 -9.47 4.16
CA ALA A 258 -3.09 -9.16 3.05
C ALA A 258 -3.97 -7.95 3.38
N VAL A 259 -4.03 -6.99 2.47
CA VAL A 259 -4.70 -5.69 2.63
C VAL A 259 -5.65 -5.41 1.47
N GLY A 260 -6.71 -4.66 1.72
CA GLY A 260 -7.70 -4.26 0.72
C GLY A 260 -7.35 -2.97 -0.03
N GLN A 261 -6.08 -2.59 -0.08
CA GLN A 261 -5.61 -1.35 -0.71
C GLN A 261 -5.85 -1.34 -2.22
N GLY A 262 -6.01 -0.17 -2.80
CA GLY A 262 -6.30 0.06 -4.21
C GLY A 262 -7.79 0.03 -4.56
N ALA A 263 -8.64 -0.59 -3.75
CA ALA A 263 -10.07 -0.69 -4.04
C ALA A 263 -10.79 0.67 -4.05
N ASP A 264 -10.46 1.55 -3.12
CA ASP A 264 -11.05 2.90 -3.06
C ASP A 264 -10.64 3.73 -4.28
N GLU A 265 -9.40 3.65 -4.68
CA GLU A 265 -8.83 4.38 -5.81
C GLU A 265 -9.38 3.86 -7.15
N LEU A 266 -9.31 2.57 -7.37
CA LEU A 266 -9.68 1.95 -8.64
C LEU A 266 -11.19 1.97 -8.91
N PHE A 267 -12.00 1.78 -7.86
CA PHE A 267 -13.45 1.59 -7.98
C PHE A 267 -14.29 2.78 -7.51
N GLY A 268 -13.68 3.95 -7.27
CA GLY A 268 -14.42 5.16 -6.89
C GLY A 268 -14.99 5.13 -5.48
N GLY A 269 -14.19 4.67 -4.50
CA GLY A 269 -14.60 4.54 -3.09
C GLY A 269 -14.67 5.86 -2.31
N TYR A 270 -14.08 6.94 -2.81
CA TYR A 270 -14.04 8.23 -2.12
C TYR A 270 -15.28 9.07 -2.41
N SER A 271 -15.80 9.78 -1.38
CA SER A 271 -16.97 10.65 -1.52
C SER A 271 -16.79 11.75 -2.58
N LYS A 272 -15.58 12.26 -2.76
CA LYS A 272 -15.25 13.27 -3.77
C LYS A 272 -15.46 12.81 -5.22
N VAL A 273 -15.55 11.49 -5.45
CA VAL A 273 -15.77 10.90 -6.78
C VAL A 273 -17.26 10.86 -7.15
N VAL A 274 -18.17 10.94 -6.18
CA VAL A 274 -19.62 10.79 -6.39
C VAL A 274 -20.23 11.95 -7.19
N GLU A 275 -19.90 13.18 -6.80
CA GLU A 275 -20.38 14.41 -7.45
C GLU A 275 -19.22 15.37 -7.72
N PRO A 276 -18.28 15.00 -8.59
CA PRO A 276 -17.01 15.70 -8.75
C PRO A 276 -17.19 17.14 -9.25
N ALA A 277 -18.15 17.41 -10.11
CA ALA A 277 -18.41 18.76 -10.63
C ALA A 277 -18.72 19.81 -9.54
N THR A 278 -19.06 19.37 -8.32
CA THR A 278 -19.34 20.25 -7.17
C THR A 278 -18.36 20.10 -6.02
N ASP A 279 -17.42 19.15 -6.10
CA ASP A 279 -16.47 18.87 -5.04
C ASP A 279 -15.11 19.52 -5.31
N HIS A 280 -14.77 20.55 -4.53
CA HIS A 280 -13.52 21.31 -4.65
C HIS A 280 -12.24 20.52 -4.39
N ARG A 281 -12.32 19.25 -3.99
CA ARG A 281 -11.17 18.36 -3.73
C ARG A 281 -10.68 17.62 -4.97
N VAL A 282 -11.37 17.78 -6.11
CA VAL A 282 -11.00 17.24 -7.41
C VAL A 282 -11.11 18.32 -8.48
N GLU A 283 -10.34 18.23 -9.53
CA GLU A 283 -10.37 19.14 -10.68
C GLU A 283 -11.28 18.63 -11.79
N ALA A 284 -11.46 17.31 -11.87
CA ALA A 284 -12.28 16.68 -12.89
C ALA A 284 -13.79 16.87 -12.66
N ASP A 285 -14.54 17.08 -13.72
CA ASP A 285 -16.00 17.23 -13.70
C ASP A 285 -16.76 15.90 -13.81
N THR A 286 -16.05 14.78 -14.08
CA THR A 286 -16.67 13.48 -14.28
C THR A 286 -16.22 12.47 -13.24
N VAL A 287 -17.10 11.49 -12.93
CA VAL A 287 -16.79 10.39 -12.01
C VAL A 287 -15.52 9.63 -12.42
N ARG A 288 -15.33 9.36 -13.71
CA ARG A 288 -14.09 8.72 -14.21
C ARG A 288 -12.88 9.61 -13.99
N GLY A 289 -12.95 10.88 -14.38
CA GLY A 289 -11.84 11.80 -14.20
C GLY A 289 -11.43 11.93 -12.72
N ALA A 290 -12.39 12.08 -11.81
CA ALA A 290 -12.12 12.13 -10.37
C ALA A 290 -11.54 10.80 -9.83
N ARG A 291 -11.95 9.65 -10.39
CA ARG A 291 -11.34 8.36 -10.09
C ARG A 291 -9.89 8.33 -10.58
N ASP A 292 -9.61 8.81 -11.80
CA ASP A 292 -8.26 8.81 -12.38
C ASP A 292 -7.32 9.71 -11.58
N GLU A 293 -7.77 10.88 -11.11
CA GLU A 293 -7.02 11.71 -10.15
C GLU A 293 -6.71 10.96 -8.86
N THR A 294 -7.64 10.12 -8.39
CA THR A 294 -7.44 9.32 -7.18
C THR A 294 -6.40 8.21 -7.41
N VAL A 295 -6.48 7.52 -8.56
CA VAL A 295 -5.50 6.51 -8.95
C VAL A 295 -4.08 7.10 -9.05
N ALA A 296 -3.95 8.33 -9.55
CA ALA A 296 -2.67 9.03 -9.63
C ALA A 296 -2.02 9.27 -8.24
N THR A 297 -2.78 9.19 -7.15
CA THR A 297 -2.23 9.31 -5.78
C THR A 297 -1.71 7.98 -5.20
N LEU A 298 -2.01 6.84 -5.83
CA LEU A 298 -1.62 5.51 -5.34
C LEU A 298 -0.11 5.38 -5.06
N PRO A 299 0.80 5.83 -5.93
CA PRO A 299 2.23 5.65 -5.68
C PRO A 299 2.70 6.24 -4.35
N VAL A 300 2.15 7.39 -3.96
CA VAL A 300 2.49 8.08 -2.72
C VAL A 300 1.85 7.40 -1.50
N GLN A 301 0.64 6.88 -1.66
CA GLN A 301 -0.07 6.17 -0.60
C GLN A 301 0.57 4.81 -0.32
N LEU A 302 0.83 4.03 -1.39
CA LEU A 302 1.43 2.70 -1.28
C LEU A 302 2.85 2.77 -0.70
N GLU A 303 3.64 3.77 -1.09
CA GLU A 303 4.96 4.01 -0.51
C GLU A 303 4.89 4.15 1.02
N ARG A 304 4.00 5.01 1.55
CA ARG A 304 3.78 5.16 2.98
C ARG A 304 3.41 3.83 3.64
N ASP A 305 2.40 3.15 3.06
CA ASP A 305 1.78 1.99 3.68
C ASP A 305 2.70 0.76 3.65
N VAL A 306 3.36 0.51 2.52
CA VAL A 306 4.31 -0.60 2.39
C VAL A 306 5.51 -0.41 3.31
N VAL A 307 6.08 0.80 3.35
CA VAL A 307 7.22 1.08 4.25
C VAL A 307 6.82 0.94 5.72
N ALA A 308 5.62 1.41 6.10
CA ALA A 308 5.13 1.26 7.48
C ALA A 308 4.90 -0.22 7.85
N LEU A 309 4.36 -1.04 6.94
CA LEU A 309 4.14 -2.47 7.17
C LEU A 309 5.47 -3.23 7.29
N ARG A 310 6.44 -2.94 6.42
CA ARG A 310 7.79 -3.53 6.49
C ARG A 310 8.54 -3.14 7.75
N ALA A 311 8.37 -1.91 8.23
CA ALA A 311 8.94 -1.45 9.50
C ALA A 311 8.37 -2.22 10.71
N ALA A 312 7.15 -2.75 10.61
CA ALA A 312 6.55 -3.66 11.58
C ALA A 312 7.00 -5.12 11.43
N GLY A 313 7.86 -5.43 10.45
CA GLY A 313 8.39 -6.76 10.20
C GLY A 313 7.51 -7.67 9.35
N ILE A 314 6.58 -7.11 8.55
CA ILE A 314 5.65 -7.88 7.74
C ILE A 314 5.60 -7.40 6.29
N GLU A 315 5.51 -8.32 5.33
CA GLU A 315 5.42 -7.98 3.91
C GLU A 315 3.94 -7.81 3.49
N PRO A 316 3.55 -6.69 2.87
CA PRO A 316 2.20 -6.49 2.40
C PRO A 316 1.86 -7.33 1.17
N LEU A 317 0.61 -7.82 1.12
CA LEU A 317 0.00 -8.47 -0.02
C LEU A 317 -1.26 -7.67 -0.40
N ALA A 318 -1.27 -6.99 -1.55
CA ALA A 318 -2.35 -6.13 -2.01
C ALA A 318 -3.05 -6.72 -3.26
N PRO A 319 -3.87 -7.77 -3.11
CA PRO A 319 -4.39 -8.52 -4.26
C PRO A 319 -5.36 -7.73 -5.13
N LEU A 320 -6.00 -6.67 -4.60
CA LEU A 320 -6.88 -5.81 -5.39
C LEU A 320 -6.12 -4.84 -6.32
N LEU A 321 -4.78 -4.84 -6.23
CA LEU A 321 -3.88 -4.12 -7.15
C LEU A 321 -3.25 -5.04 -8.21
N ASP A 322 -3.76 -6.25 -8.40
CA ASP A 322 -3.36 -7.12 -9.52
C ASP A 322 -3.66 -6.45 -10.87
N ASP A 323 -2.73 -6.53 -11.80
CA ASP A 323 -2.81 -5.86 -13.10
C ASP A 323 -4.08 -6.20 -13.89
N ARG A 324 -4.59 -7.43 -13.77
CA ARG A 324 -5.86 -7.85 -14.42
C ARG A 324 -7.05 -7.06 -13.86
N LEU A 325 -7.05 -6.82 -12.55
CA LEU A 325 -8.12 -6.08 -11.88
C LEU A 325 -7.98 -4.58 -12.14
N VAL A 326 -6.75 -4.07 -12.16
CA VAL A 326 -6.45 -2.68 -12.55
C VAL A 326 -6.94 -2.42 -13.97
N ALA A 327 -6.56 -3.26 -14.95
CA ALA A 327 -6.98 -3.12 -16.33
C ALA A 327 -8.52 -3.09 -16.46
N ALA A 328 -9.22 -4.04 -15.81
CA ALA A 328 -10.68 -4.08 -15.82
C ALA A 328 -11.31 -2.83 -15.17
N ALA A 329 -10.72 -2.31 -14.08
CA ALA A 329 -11.21 -1.11 -13.40
C ALA A 329 -11.03 0.16 -14.25
N LEU A 330 -9.97 0.24 -15.06
CA LEU A 330 -9.73 1.40 -15.93
C LEU A 330 -10.77 1.52 -17.05
N GLU A 331 -11.41 0.43 -17.46
CA GLU A 331 -12.49 0.39 -18.47
C GLU A 331 -13.89 0.70 -17.92
N LEU A 332 -14.05 0.88 -16.59
CA LEU A 332 -15.35 1.11 -15.98
C LEU A 332 -15.96 2.45 -16.40
N PRO A 333 -17.25 2.48 -16.82
CA PRO A 333 -18.01 3.69 -16.96
C PRO A 333 -18.37 4.28 -15.58
N GLY A 334 -18.69 5.57 -15.54
CA GLY A 334 -18.91 6.32 -14.28
C GLY A 334 -19.96 5.70 -13.35
N GLU A 335 -21.07 5.21 -13.91
CA GLU A 335 -22.15 4.58 -13.15
C GLU A 335 -21.77 3.26 -12.46
N LEU A 336 -20.71 2.58 -12.91
CA LEU A 336 -20.17 1.39 -12.27
C LEU A 336 -19.06 1.71 -11.25
N LEU A 337 -18.59 2.94 -11.21
CA LEU A 337 -17.69 3.46 -10.18
C LEU A 337 -18.46 3.95 -8.98
N ALA A 338 -19.27 5.01 -9.18
CA ALA A 338 -20.05 5.63 -8.12
C ALA A 338 -21.34 6.26 -8.64
N THR A 339 -22.38 6.20 -7.81
CA THR A 339 -23.65 6.90 -7.96
C THR A 339 -23.96 7.69 -6.69
N PRO A 340 -24.93 8.59 -6.67
CA PRO A 340 -25.35 9.25 -5.43
C PRO A 340 -25.77 8.29 -4.32
N ALA A 341 -26.23 7.09 -4.67
CA ALA A 341 -26.69 6.07 -3.72
C ALA A 341 -25.58 5.09 -3.28
N GLU A 342 -24.58 4.85 -4.13
CA GLU A 342 -23.62 3.78 -3.89
C GLU A 342 -22.26 4.07 -4.51
N ARG A 343 -21.19 3.74 -3.80
CA ARG A 343 -19.79 3.78 -4.23
C ARG A 343 -19.28 2.37 -4.52
N LYS A 344 -18.28 2.23 -5.38
CA LYS A 344 -17.69 0.93 -5.76
C LYS A 344 -18.70 -0.04 -6.37
N VAL A 345 -19.63 0.45 -7.17
CA VAL A 345 -20.75 -0.33 -7.69
C VAL A 345 -20.27 -1.65 -8.32
N ALA A 346 -19.30 -1.59 -9.24
CA ALA A 346 -18.79 -2.80 -9.89
C ALA A 346 -18.11 -3.77 -8.91
N LEU A 347 -17.31 -3.27 -7.97
CA LEU A 347 -16.63 -4.12 -6.99
C LEU A 347 -17.64 -4.78 -6.03
N ARG A 348 -18.66 -4.05 -5.57
CA ARG A 348 -19.71 -4.61 -4.70
C ARG A 348 -20.53 -5.67 -5.42
N CYS A 349 -20.83 -5.46 -6.69
CA CYS A 349 -21.51 -6.46 -7.52
C CYS A 349 -20.67 -7.75 -7.64
N ALA A 350 -19.39 -7.63 -8.00
CA ALA A 350 -18.47 -8.77 -8.09
C ALA A 350 -18.24 -9.47 -6.73
N ALA A 351 -18.16 -8.68 -5.65
CA ALA A 351 -17.94 -9.18 -4.30
C ALA A 351 -19.10 -10.01 -3.75
N ALA A 352 -20.32 -9.81 -4.24
CA ALA A 352 -21.52 -10.56 -3.79
C ALA A 352 -21.41 -12.07 -4.02
N GLU A 353 -20.50 -12.53 -4.88
CA GLU A 353 -20.17 -13.97 -5.06
C GLU A 353 -19.37 -14.53 -3.87
N TYR A 354 -18.66 -13.68 -3.11
CA TYR A 354 -17.67 -14.08 -2.11
C TYR A 354 -18.03 -13.73 -0.68
N VAL A 355 -18.78 -12.67 -0.48
CA VAL A 355 -19.09 -12.14 0.86
C VAL A 355 -20.60 -12.01 1.08
N PRO A 356 -21.09 -12.09 2.33
CA PRO A 356 -22.50 -11.85 2.64
C PRO A 356 -22.97 -10.46 2.16
N ALA A 357 -24.25 -10.35 1.81
CA ALA A 357 -24.84 -9.10 1.31
C ALA A 357 -24.60 -7.90 2.25
N GLY A 358 -24.66 -8.11 3.58
CA GLY A 358 -24.36 -7.07 4.56
C GLY A 358 -22.94 -6.53 4.47
N VAL A 359 -21.94 -7.40 4.17
CA VAL A 359 -20.54 -7.01 4.01
C VAL A 359 -20.33 -6.33 2.65
N ALA A 360 -20.94 -6.87 1.58
CA ALA A 360 -20.88 -6.26 0.25
C ALA A 360 -21.46 -4.85 0.24
N ALA A 361 -22.54 -4.60 0.99
CA ALA A 361 -23.21 -3.31 1.09
C ALA A 361 -22.69 -2.39 2.20
N ALA A 362 -21.73 -2.85 3.03
CA ALA A 362 -21.27 -2.11 4.19
C ALA A 362 -20.70 -0.73 3.82
N ASP A 363 -21.18 0.32 4.45
CA ASP A 363 -20.61 1.66 4.39
C ASP A 363 -19.47 1.77 5.42
N LYS A 364 -18.28 2.18 4.96
CA LYS A 364 -17.09 2.29 5.79
C LYS A 364 -16.68 3.75 5.95
N LYS A 365 -16.21 4.08 7.14
CA LYS A 365 -15.48 5.33 7.40
C LYS A 365 -14.01 5.14 6.98
N ALA A 366 -13.34 6.23 6.60
CA ALA A 366 -11.91 6.20 6.37
C ALA A 366 -11.17 5.82 7.67
N VAL A 367 -10.11 5.02 7.57
CA VAL A 367 -9.40 4.35 8.68
C VAL A 367 -9.02 5.31 9.81
N GLN A 368 -8.54 6.53 9.49
CA GLN A 368 -8.15 7.51 10.49
C GLN A 368 -9.30 7.99 11.38
N TYR A 369 -10.54 7.89 10.91
CA TYR A 369 -11.74 8.27 11.66
C TYR A 369 -12.45 7.05 12.25
N GLY A 370 -12.45 5.93 11.54
CA GLY A 370 -13.06 4.67 11.94
C GLY A 370 -12.41 4.06 13.18
N THR A 371 -11.08 4.12 13.27
CA THR A 371 -10.26 3.63 14.39
C THR A 371 -10.19 4.59 15.59
N TYR A 372 -10.62 5.83 15.44
CA TYR A 372 -10.46 6.95 16.39
C TYR A 372 -9.02 7.47 16.57
N VAL A 373 -8.04 7.00 15.82
CA VAL A 373 -6.63 7.43 15.96
C VAL A 373 -6.49 8.95 15.82
N SER A 374 -7.07 9.55 14.77
CA SER A 374 -7.03 11.02 14.58
C SER A 374 -7.58 11.80 15.79
N ARG A 375 -8.71 11.34 16.36
CA ARG A 375 -9.33 11.93 17.53
C ARG A 375 -8.43 11.87 18.77
N GLU A 376 -7.80 10.72 18.97
CA GLU A 376 -7.01 10.49 20.18
C GLU A 376 -5.62 11.15 20.08
N ILE A 377 -5.03 11.28 18.89
CA ILE A 377 -3.82 12.10 18.69
C ILE A 377 -4.11 13.58 18.97
N ASP A 378 -5.24 14.16 18.48
CA ASP A 378 -5.68 15.52 18.84
C ASP A 378 -5.85 15.67 20.37
N ARG A 379 -6.43 14.65 21.02
CA ARG A 379 -6.62 14.64 22.46
C ARG A 379 -5.29 14.63 23.22
N LEU A 380 -4.33 13.79 22.79
CA LEU A 380 -2.99 13.74 23.36
C LEU A 380 -2.25 15.06 23.17
N ALA A 381 -2.27 15.64 21.97
CA ALA A 381 -1.67 16.95 21.71
C ALA A 381 -2.17 18.01 22.71
N ARG A 382 -3.49 18.09 22.89
CA ARG A 382 -4.10 19.06 23.82
C ARG A 382 -3.73 18.81 25.28
N ARG A 383 -3.61 17.55 25.71
CA ARG A 383 -3.19 17.17 27.08
C ARG A 383 -1.72 17.54 27.34
N ASN A 384 -0.88 17.48 26.30
CA ASN A 384 0.54 17.84 26.38
C ASN A 384 0.81 19.33 26.09
N GLY A 385 -0.22 20.19 26.17
CA GLY A 385 -0.05 21.65 26.11
C GLY A 385 -0.21 22.23 24.69
N PHE A 386 -0.31 21.41 23.66
CA PHE A 386 -0.53 21.87 22.28
C PHE A 386 -2.02 22.20 22.08
N LYS A 387 -2.39 23.46 22.12
CA LYS A 387 -3.80 23.90 22.09
C LYS A 387 -4.27 24.11 20.65
N ARG A 388 -5.56 23.84 20.36
CA ARG A 388 -6.19 24.07 19.03
C ARG A 388 -6.02 25.48 18.47
N ARG A 389 -5.80 26.49 19.34
CA ARG A 389 -5.51 27.87 18.92
C ARG A 389 -4.09 28.05 18.34
N MET A 390 -3.21 27.07 18.55
CA MET A 390 -1.89 27.04 17.94
C MET A 390 -2.06 26.53 16.51
N ASP A 391 -1.41 27.17 15.55
CA ASP A 391 -1.32 26.66 14.19
C ASP A 391 -0.66 25.28 14.22
N ASP A 392 -1.26 24.32 13.49
CA ASP A 392 -0.82 22.92 13.39
C ASP A 392 -0.45 22.27 14.75
N HIS A 393 -1.34 22.38 15.72
CA HIS A 393 -1.08 21.89 17.09
C HIS A 393 -0.82 20.37 17.15
N VAL A 394 -1.40 19.58 16.24
CA VAL A 394 -1.17 18.14 16.15
C VAL A 394 0.21 17.84 15.57
N GLY A 395 0.60 18.50 14.47
CA GLY A 395 1.93 18.35 13.88
C GLY A 395 3.04 18.74 14.85
N ARG A 396 2.85 19.83 15.61
CA ARG A 396 3.81 20.23 16.67
C ARG A 396 3.96 19.18 17.78
N TYR A 397 2.88 18.51 18.15
CA TYR A 397 2.93 17.41 19.11
C TYR A 397 3.68 16.20 18.53
N ILE A 398 3.39 15.83 17.31
CA ILE A 398 4.11 14.77 16.58
C ILE A 398 5.60 15.08 16.55
N ASP A 399 5.99 16.29 16.16
CA ASP A 399 7.38 16.73 16.13
C ASP A 399 8.05 16.67 17.51
N SER A 400 7.30 16.92 18.60
CA SER A 400 7.87 16.79 19.96
C SER A 400 8.20 15.34 20.29
N LEU A 401 7.30 14.41 19.98
CA LEU A 401 7.53 12.98 20.20
C LEU A 401 8.70 12.45 19.38
N CYS A 402 8.80 12.86 18.10
CA CYS A 402 9.91 12.46 17.24
C CYS A 402 11.27 12.98 17.75
N ARG A 403 11.32 14.19 18.34
CA ARG A 403 12.55 14.74 18.94
C ARG A 403 12.94 14.03 20.24
N GLU A 404 11.97 13.73 21.10
CA GLU A 404 12.18 12.99 22.35
C GLU A 404 12.79 11.61 22.06
N SER A 405 12.21 10.85 21.10
CA SER A 405 12.73 9.54 20.70
C SER A 405 14.17 9.58 20.19
N MET A 406 14.56 10.62 19.40
CA MET A 406 15.92 10.78 18.91
C MET A 406 16.93 11.08 20.04
N MET A 407 16.51 11.73 21.12
CA MET A 407 17.39 12.02 22.27
C MET A 407 17.64 10.78 23.13
N ASP A 408 16.63 9.92 23.27
CA ASP A 408 16.73 8.67 24.02
C ASP A 408 17.68 7.68 23.34
N ASP A 409 17.63 7.56 21.99
CA ASP A 409 18.53 6.70 21.21
C ASP A 409 20.01 7.12 21.27
N HIS A 410 20.30 8.40 21.51
CA HIS A 410 21.68 8.91 21.64
C HIS A 410 22.22 8.81 23.08
N SER A 411 21.43 8.36 24.03
CA SER A 411 21.78 8.28 25.46
C SER A 411 22.15 6.85 25.91
N LEU A 412 22.04 5.87 25.00
CA LEU A 412 22.44 4.47 25.18
C LEU A 412 23.73 4.14 24.44
#